data_3d795d6b6ec67316e2418b4c0f7f4ba4
#
_entry.id   3d795d6b6ec67316e2418b4c0f7f4ba4
#
_cell.length_a   1.000
_cell.length_b   1.000
_cell.length_c   1.000
_cell.angle_alpha   90.00
_cell.angle_beta   90.00
_cell.angle_gamma   90.00
#
_symmetry.space_group_name_H-M   'P 1'
#
loop_
_entity.id
_entity.type
_entity.pdbx_description
1 polymer ?
#
loop_
_entity_poly.entity_id
_entity_poly.type
_entity_poly.pdbx_seq_one_letter_code
_entity_poly.pdbx_strand_id
1 'polypeptide(L)'
;MPHRTEPSDTPAKISYQGEPGANSHLAAREAYPDLEPVAYPTFEDAILAVKSGEARYAMIPIENSVAGRVADIHYLLPDAGLYIVAEYFLRVRHQLMAKEGASLETIKRVLSHTQALGQCRATLRKLGLKPVPEADTAGSARLVSESNDLATAAIASRLAADIYGLKILKSDVEDETHNTTRFVILAKDPDDAEPGNGPVMTTFLFRVRNVPAALYKALGGFATNGVNMTKLESYQEEGTFNATMFFADIEGHPVDRPVQLALEELSFFSTQITILGTYPASPFRKEAAELAASGQIPLKRMS
;
A
#
# COMPACT_ATOMS: atom_id res chain seq x y z
N MET A 1 -27.61 -7.71 33.42
CA MET A 1 -26.30 -7.08 33.64
C MET A 1 -25.43 -7.51 32.48
N PRO A 2 -24.95 -6.63 31.59
CA PRO A 2 -24.02 -7.00 30.54
C PRO A 2 -22.64 -7.26 31.15
N HIS A 3 -22.08 -8.41 30.86
CA HIS A 3 -20.68 -8.73 31.18
C HIS A 3 -19.77 -7.70 30.52
N ARG A 4 -19.17 -6.82 31.33
CA ARG A 4 -17.95 -6.12 30.93
C ARG A 4 -16.88 -7.21 30.82
N THR A 5 -16.49 -7.58 29.60
CA THR A 5 -15.23 -8.23 29.35
C THR A 5 -14.13 -7.25 29.75
N GLU A 6 -13.33 -7.63 30.75
CA GLU A 6 -12.11 -6.90 31.10
C GLU A 6 -11.24 -6.78 29.84
N PRO A 7 -10.59 -5.63 29.61
CA PRO A 7 -9.66 -5.52 28.50
C PRO A 7 -8.54 -6.55 28.72
N SER A 8 -8.34 -7.45 27.76
CA SER A 8 -7.20 -8.36 27.78
C SER A 8 -5.92 -7.51 27.79
N ASP A 9 -5.00 -7.77 28.71
CA ASP A 9 -3.68 -7.11 28.82
C ASP A 9 -2.78 -7.37 27.59
N THR A 10 -3.24 -8.17 26.62
CA THR A 10 -2.50 -8.45 25.38
C THR A 10 -2.73 -7.31 24.40
N PRO A 11 -1.68 -6.63 23.92
CA PRO A 11 -1.83 -5.56 22.95
C PRO A 11 -2.56 -6.07 21.69
N ALA A 12 -3.52 -5.29 21.20
CA ALA A 12 -4.20 -5.64 19.96
C ALA A 12 -3.17 -5.69 18.82
N LYS A 13 -3.36 -6.66 17.90
CA LYS A 13 -2.42 -6.92 16.82
C LYS A 13 -2.82 -6.25 15.52
N ILE A 14 -1.81 -5.88 14.70
CA ILE A 14 -1.97 -5.48 13.31
C ILE A 14 -1.17 -6.42 12.42
N SER A 15 -1.85 -7.14 11.53
CA SER A 15 -1.21 -8.08 10.59
C SER A 15 -0.62 -7.34 9.39
N TYR A 16 0.45 -7.88 8.83
CA TYR A 16 1.02 -7.42 7.57
C TYR A 16 1.69 -8.58 6.84
N GLN A 17 1.82 -8.48 5.52
CA GLN A 17 2.57 -9.47 4.72
C GLN A 17 4.03 -9.11 4.67
N GLY A 18 4.90 -10.12 4.81
CA GLY A 18 6.35 -10.03 4.64
C GLY A 18 7.12 -10.37 5.91
N GLU A 19 8.41 -10.08 5.90
CA GLU A 19 9.34 -10.32 7.00
C GLU A 19 9.39 -9.13 7.98
N PRO A 20 9.82 -9.34 9.25
CA PRO A 20 10.15 -8.25 10.16
C PRO A 20 11.14 -7.27 9.51
N GLY A 21 10.84 -5.98 9.56
CA GLY A 21 11.63 -4.94 8.88
C GLY A 21 11.15 -4.58 7.48
N ALA A 22 10.13 -5.24 6.94
CA ALA A 22 9.48 -4.82 5.69
C ALA A 22 8.86 -3.42 5.78
N ASN A 23 8.60 -2.78 4.64
CA ASN A 23 7.92 -1.47 4.62
C ASN A 23 6.50 -1.56 5.21
N SER A 24 5.81 -2.70 5.07
CA SER A 24 4.53 -2.94 5.72
C SER A 24 4.65 -2.97 7.25
N HIS A 25 5.74 -3.55 7.80
CA HIS A 25 6.05 -3.50 9.23
C HIS A 25 6.26 -2.05 9.70
N LEU A 26 7.07 -1.28 8.96
CA LEU A 26 7.33 0.12 9.28
C LEU A 26 6.04 0.95 9.25
N ALA A 27 5.22 0.78 8.21
CA ALA A 27 3.93 1.44 8.10
C ALA A 27 2.98 1.11 9.26
N ALA A 28 2.93 -0.17 9.68
CA ALA A 28 2.12 -0.60 10.82
C ALA A 28 2.57 0.07 12.13
N ARG A 29 3.88 0.14 12.38
CA ARG A 29 4.44 0.78 13.57
C ARG A 29 4.23 2.30 13.61
N GLU A 30 4.33 2.96 12.46
CA GLU A 30 4.16 4.41 12.39
C GLU A 30 2.68 4.81 12.50
N ALA A 31 1.77 4.07 11.84
CA ALA A 31 0.34 4.37 11.85
C ALA A 31 -0.35 3.95 13.16
N TYR A 32 0.08 2.84 13.76
CA TYR A 32 -0.52 2.26 14.96
C TYR A 32 0.55 1.85 15.97
N PRO A 33 1.21 2.81 16.64
CA PRO A 33 2.31 2.54 17.57
C PRO A 33 1.91 1.71 18.80
N ASP A 34 0.64 1.71 19.15
CA ASP A 34 0.10 0.97 20.31
C ASP A 34 -0.30 -0.47 19.97
N LEU A 35 -0.23 -0.87 18.70
CA LEU A 35 -0.54 -2.23 18.27
C LEU A 35 0.74 -3.05 18.07
N GLU A 36 0.64 -4.37 18.30
CA GLU A 36 1.72 -5.32 17.99
C GLU A 36 1.69 -5.67 16.50
N PRO A 37 2.72 -5.32 15.69
CA PRO A 37 2.79 -5.72 14.30
C PRO A 37 3.16 -7.20 14.19
N VAL A 38 2.35 -7.99 13.47
CA VAL A 38 2.57 -9.43 13.27
C VAL A 38 2.75 -9.73 11.79
N ALA A 39 3.88 -10.37 11.45
CA ALA A 39 4.24 -10.76 10.09
C ALA A 39 3.51 -12.03 9.66
N TYR A 40 3.03 -12.05 8.41
CA TYR A 40 2.45 -13.22 7.76
C TYR A 40 3.13 -13.48 6.42
N PRO A 41 3.25 -14.75 5.98
CA PRO A 41 3.92 -15.09 4.73
C PRO A 41 3.23 -14.52 3.50
N THR A 42 1.90 -14.53 3.48
CA THR A 42 1.08 -14.11 2.34
C THR A 42 0.09 -13.00 2.71
N PHE A 43 -0.46 -12.32 1.73
CA PHE A 43 -1.55 -11.36 1.94
C PHE A 43 -2.82 -12.05 2.41
N GLU A 44 -3.09 -13.26 1.89
CA GLU A 44 -4.22 -14.10 2.31
C GLU A 44 -4.15 -14.41 3.80
N ASP A 45 -2.98 -14.81 4.31
CA ASP A 45 -2.79 -15.11 5.73
C ASP A 45 -2.99 -13.85 6.60
N ALA A 46 -2.45 -12.70 6.17
CA ALA A 46 -2.63 -11.44 6.88
C ALA A 46 -4.10 -11.00 6.93
N ILE A 47 -4.86 -11.18 5.84
CA ILE A 47 -6.31 -10.93 5.77
C ILE A 47 -7.07 -11.94 6.64
N LEU A 48 -6.70 -13.22 6.59
CA LEU A 48 -7.34 -14.27 7.39
C LEU A 48 -7.19 -14.03 8.89
N ALA A 49 -6.04 -13.49 9.33
CA ALA A 49 -5.82 -13.13 10.73
C ALA A 49 -6.84 -12.11 11.25
N VAL A 50 -7.27 -11.16 10.41
CA VAL A 50 -8.33 -10.21 10.78
C VAL A 50 -9.71 -10.89 10.75
N LYS A 51 -10.00 -11.71 9.74
CA LYS A 51 -11.27 -12.45 9.64
C LYS A 51 -11.50 -13.36 10.84
N SER A 52 -10.44 -14.05 11.29
CA SER A 52 -10.49 -14.95 12.46
C SER A 52 -10.53 -14.20 13.80
N GLY A 53 -10.19 -12.90 13.82
CA GLY A 53 -10.09 -12.11 15.05
C GLY A 53 -8.75 -12.26 15.78
N GLU A 54 -7.75 -12.88 15.16
CA GLU A 54 -6.36 -12.96 15.68
C GLU A 54 -5.68 -11.60 15.64
N ALA A 55 -5.94 -10.81 14.60
CA ALA A 55 -5.51 -9.43 14.49
C ALA A 55 -6.71 -8.48 14.40
N ARG A 56 -6.58 -7.28 14.97
CA ARG A 56 -7.60 -6.25 14.89
C ARG A 56 -7.66 -5.62 13.51
N TYR A 57 -6.50 -5.38 12.90
CA TYR A 57 -6.34 -4.73 11.60
C TYR A 57 -5.34 -5.49 10.71
N ALA A 58 -5.42 -5.22 9.40
CA ALA A 58 -4.36 -5.59 8.46
C ALA A 58 -3.83 -4.34 7.74
N MET A 59 -2.51 -4.18 7.71
CA MET A 59 -1.78 -3.14 6.97
C MET A 59 -1.43 -3.67 5.58
N ILE A 60 -2.17 -3.26 4.56
CA ILE A 60 -2.11 -3.83 3.21
C ILE A 60 -1.67 -2.77 2.20
N PRO A 61 -0.53 -2.95 1.51
CA PRO A 61 -0.09 -2.05 0.44
C PRO A 61 -1.00 -2.20 -0.77
N ILE A 62 -1.53 -1.10 -1.30
CA ILE A 62 -2.41 -1.15 -2.47
C ILE A 62 -1.77 -0.59 -3.74
N GLU A 63 -0.90 0.39 -3.60
CA GLU A 63 -0.20 1.02 -4.71
C GLU A 63 1.09 1.71 -4.28
N ASN A 64 2.00 1.86 -5.24
CA ASN A 64 3.26 2.59 -5.05
C ASN A 64 3.42 3.63 -6.17
N SER A 65 3.86 4.83 -5.84
CA SER A 65 3.93 5.97 -6.79
C SER A 65 4.94 5.76 -7.94
N VAL A 66 5.88 4.84 -7.81
CA VAL A 66 6.90 4.51 -8.83
C VAL A 66 6.58 3.20 -9.54
N ALA A 67 6.10 2.21 -8.80
CA ALA A 67 5.90 0.84 -9.28
C ALA A 67 4.47 0.53 -9.73
N GLY A 68 3.52 1.40 -9.39
CA GLY A 68 2.11 1.19 -9.72
C GLY A 68 1.38 0.30 -8.70
N ARG A 69 0.37 -0.43 -9.17
CA ARG A 69 -0.50 -1.26 -8.32
C ARG A 69 0.23 -2.47 -7.72
N VAL A 70 -0.19 -2.88 -6.53
CA VAL A 70 0.15 -4.19 -5.95
C VAL A 70 -0.87 -5.21 -6.46
N ALA A 71 -0.51 -5.94 -7.51
CA ALA A 71 -1.46 -6.75 -8.30
C ALA A 71 -2.23 -7.77 -7.45
N ASP A 72 -1.54 -8.52 -6.58
CA ASP A 72 -2.12 -9.63 -5.81
C ASP A 72 -3.25 -9.17 -4.90
N ILE A 73 -3.12 -7.99 -4.27
CA ILE A 73 -4.15 -7.44 -3.39
C ILE A 73 -5.45 -7.14 -4.14
N HIS A 74 -5.35 -6.69 -5.36
CA HIS A 74 -6.52 -6.38 -6.16
C HIS A 74 -7.37 -7.61 -6.49
N TYR A 75 -6.80 -8.82 -6.50
CA TYR A 75 -7.56 -10.07 -6.61
C TYR A 75 -8.19 -10.51 -5.29
N LEU A 76 -7.58 -10.16 -4.16
CA LEU A 76 -8.01 -10.62 -2.84
C LEU A 76 -9.08 -9.72 -2.20
N LEU A 77 -9.01 -8.40 -2.43
CA LEU A 77 -9.92 -7.44 -1.81
C LEU A 77 -11.41 -7.69 -2.09
N PRO A 78 -11.84 -8.04 -3.33
CA PRO A 78 -13.26 -8.28 -3.61
C PRO A 78 -13.91 -9.34 -2.72
N ASP A 79 -13.14 -10.38 -2.37
CA ASP A 79 -13.61 -11.55 -1.63
C ASP A 79 -13.09 -11.57 -0.17
N ALA A 80 -12.37 -10.53 0.22
CA ALA A 80 -11.82 -10.43 1.56
C ALA A 80 -12.90 -10.44 2.65
N GLY A 81 -14.08 -9.84 2.38
CA GLY A 81 -15.14 -9.68 3.37
C GLY A 81 -14.70 -8.82 4.56
N LEU A 82 -13.79 -7.89 4.32
CA LEU A 82 -13.28 -6.90 5.26
C LEU A 82 -13.56 -5.49 4.73
N TYR A 83 -13.49 -4.51 5.63
CA TYR A 83 -13.74 -3.10 5.31
C TYR A 83 -12.45 -2.29 5.38
N ILE A 84 -12.30 -1.32 4.49
CA ILE A 84 -11.22 -0.33 4.54
C ILE A 84 -11.66 0.75 5.53
N VAL A 85 -10.93 0.90 6.63
CA VAL A 85 -11.27 1.87 7.70
C VAL A 85 -10.31 3.07 7.73
N ALA A 86 -9.17 2.98 7.05
CA ALA A 86 -8.21 4.07 6.94
C ALA A 86 -7.23 3.84 5.77
N GLU A 87 -6.45 4.87 5.48
CA GLU A 87 -5.30 4.79 4.58
C GLU A 87 -4.06 5.39 5.24
N TYR A 88 -2.89 4.91 4.84
CA TYR A 88 -1.60 5.40 5.28
C TYR A 88 -0.62 5.50 4.11
N PHE A 89 0.16 6.58 4.04
CA PHE A 89 1.17 6.79 3.01
C PHE A 89 2.55 6.74 3.64
N LEU A 90 3.34 5.75 3.26
CA LEU A 90 4.72 5.59 3.69
C LEU A 90 5.67 6.03 2.59
N ARG A 91 6.53 7.00 2.87
CA ARG A 91 7.65 7.29 1.99
C ARG A 91 8.68 6.18 2.11
N VAL A 92 8.91 5.47 1.01
CA VAL A 92 9.88 4.37 0.95
C VAL A 92 11.29 4.94 0.81
N ARG A 93 12.13 4.65 1.79
CA ARG A 93 13.55 5.02 1.82
C ARG A 93 14.39 3.76 1.88
N HIS A 94 15.26 3.61 0.91
CA HIS A 94 16.13 2.46 0.81
C HIS A 94 17.49 2.71 1.46
N GLN A 95 17.88 1.84 2.40
CA GLN A 95 19.16 1.92 3.07
C GLN A 95 20.08 0.81 2.52
N LEU A 96 21.28 1.16 2.12
CA LEU A 96 22.35 0.19 1.81
C LEU A 96 23.02 -0.20 3.12
N MET A 97 22.93 -1.45 3.49
CA MET A 97 23.37 -1.98 4.78
C MET A 97 24.20 -3.27 4.65
N ALA A 98 25.10 -3.48 5.59
CA ALA A 98 25.93 -4.68 5.65
C ALA A 98 26.30 -5.02 7.10
N LYS A 99 26.95 -6.16 7.32
CA LYS A 99 27.48 -6.53 8.62
C LYS A 99 28.55 -5.57 9.11
N GLU A 100 28.69 -5.51 10.40
CA GLU A 100 29.84 -4.79 11.03
C GLU A 100 31.15 -5.33 10.48
N GLY A 101 32.10 -4.47 10.18
CA GLY A 101 33.34 -4.77 9.51
C GLY A 101 33.31 -4.65 7.98
N ALA A 102 32.14 -4.59 7.35
CA ALA A 102 32.03 -4.27 5.93
C ALA A 102 32.05 -2.73 5.70
N SER A 103 32.50 -2.33 4.52
CA SER A 103 32.53 -0.92 4.07
C SER A 103 32.14 -0.80 2.59
N LEU A 104 31.94 0.44 2.12
CA LEU A 104 31.64 0.66 0.70
C LEU A 104 32.71 0.14 -0.26
N GLU A 105 33.98 0.04 0.20
CA GLU A 105 35.11 -0.46 -0.58
C GLU A 105 35.17 -2.00 -0.60
N THR A 106 34.66 -2.66 0.46
CA THR A 106 34.73 -4.13 0.58
C THR A 106 33.54 -4.82 -0.08
N ILE A 107 32.35 -4.21 -0.05
CA ILE A 107 31.16 -4.81 -0.65
C ILE A 107 31.27 -4.89 -2.18
N LYS A 108 30.76 -5.99 -2.76
CA LYS A 108 30.77 -6.26 -4.21
C LYS A 108 29.38 -6.51 -4.77
N ARG A 109 28.46 -7.02 -3.94
CA ARG A 109 27.09 -7.38 -4.35
C ARG A 109 26.06 -6.91 -3.33
N VAL A 110 24.84 -6.70 -3.84
CA VAL A 110 23.73 -6.18 -3.05
C VAL A 110 22.48 -7.01 -3.31
N LEU A 111 21.94 -7.59 -2.24
CA LEU A 111 20.72 -8.37 -2.23
C LEU A 111 19.53 -7.45 -1.98
N SER A 112 18.46 -7.62 -2.74
CA SER A 112 17.14 -7.02 -2.47
C SER A 112 16.08 -7.53 -3.43
N HIS A 113 14.83 -7.18 -3.17
CA HIS A 113 13.76 -7.40 -4.14
C HIS A 113 14.05 -6.68 -5.47
N THR A 114 13.69 -7.31 -6.59
CA THR A 114 13.95 -6.79 -7.96
C THR A 114 13.51 -5.34 -8.13
N GLN A 115 12.37 -4.98 -7.56
CA GLN A 115 11.83 -3.62 -7.64
C GLN A 115 12.70 -2.60 -6.90
N ALA A 116 13.15 -2.91 -5.68
CA ALA A 116 14.04 -2.04 -4.89
C ALA A 116 15.39 -1.87 -5.57
N LEU A 117 15.96 -2.94 -6.14
CA LEU A 117 17.18 -2.88 -6.96
C LEU A 117 17.01 -1.99 -8.18
N GLY A 118 15.83 -2.05 -8.83
CA GLY A 118 15.48 -1.19 -9.96
C GLY A 118 15.38 0.29 -9.58
N GLN A 119 14.84 0.59 -8.40
CA GLN A 119 14.71 1.93 -7.84
C GLN A 119 16.04 2.55 -7.37
N CYS A 120 17.09 1.73 -7.17
CA CYS A 120 18.43 2.15 -6.76
C CYS A 120 19.47 1.98 -7.87
N ARG A 121 19.05 1.80 -9.11
CA ARG A 121 19.90 1.39 -10.23
C ARG A 121 21.06 2.35 -10.51
N ALA A 122 20.82 3.66 -10.50
CA ALA A 122 21.85 4.66 -10.77
C ALA A 122 22.89 4.67 -9.64
N THR A 123 22.44 4.63 -8.39
CA THR A 123 23.32 4.56 -7.22
C THR A 123 24.17 3.29 -7.23
N LEU A 124 23.59 2.11 -7.51
CA LEU A 124 24.32 0.83 -7.58
C LEU A 124 25.40 0.86 -8.68
N ARG A 125 25.08 1.41 -9.85
CA ARG A 125 26.08 1.59 -10.95
C ARG A 125 27.22 2.50 -10.53
N LYS A 126 26.92 3.64 -9.89
CA LYS A 126 27.95 4.59 -9.44
C LYS A 126 28.90 3.98 -8.42
N LEU A 127 28.38 3.06 -7.58
CA LEU A 127 29.18 2.34 -6.58
C LEU A 127 29.86 1.08 -7.14
N GLY A 128 29.59 0.69 -8.39
CA GLY A 128 30.15 -0.51 -9.02
C GLY A 128 29.64 -1.82 -8.38
N LEU A 129 28.45 -1.80 -7.77
CA LEU A 129 27.88 -2.95 -7.05
C LEU A 129 27.02 -3.81 -7.95
N LYS A 130 27.15 -5.14 -7.83
CA LYS A 130 26.36 -6.11 -8.56
C LYS A 130 25.02 -6.35 -7.86
N PRO A 131 23.86 -6.05 -8.47
CA PRO A 131 22.57 -6.39 -7.91
C PRO A 131 22.31 -7.90 -7.97
N VAL A 132 21.74 -8.45 -6.90
CA VAL A 132 21.33 -9.86 -6.79
C VAL A 132 19.87 -9.87 -6.32
N PRO A 133 18.93 -10.29 -7.19
CA PRO A 133 17.51 -10.35 -6.84
C PRO A 133 17.23 -11.42 -5.78
N GLU A 134 16.39 -11.06 -4.81
CA GLU A 134 15.85 -11.93 -3.76
C GLU A 134 14.33 -11.74 -3.66
N ALA A 135 13.67 -12.59 -2.87
CA ALA A 135 12.23 -12.61 -2.73
C ALA A 135 11.65 -11.29 -2.16
N ASP A 136 12.36 -10.69 -1.18
CA ASP A 136 11.93 -9.44 -0.54
C ASP A 136 13.12 -8.64 0.03
N THR A 137 12.85 -7.40 0.46
CA THR A 137 13.89 -6.49 0.96
C THR A 137 14.36 -6.84 2.38
N ALA A 138 13.44 -7.14 3.29
CA ALA A 138 13.77 -7.43 4.68
C ALA A 138 14.41 -8.80 4.85
N GLY A 139 13.93 -9.82 4.11
CA GLY A 139 14.58 -11.13 4.02
C GLY A 139 16.00 -11.03 3.48
N SER A 140 16.26 -10.12 2.52
CA SER A 140 17.64 -9.86 2.07
C SER A 140 18.52 -9.33 3.20
N ALA A 141 18.01 -8.44 4.05
CA ALA A 141 18.73 -7.95 5.22
C ALA A 141 19.00 -9.09 6.21
N ARG A 142 18.01 -9.97 6.47
CA ARG A 142 18.17 -11.15 7.30
C ARG A 142 19.28 -12.08 6.75
N LEU A 143 19.24 -12.41 5.46
CA LEU A 143 20.26 -13.24 4.80
C LEU A 143 21.67 -12.67 4.96
N VAL A 144 21.83 -11.35 4.79
CA VAL A 144 23.12 -10.67 5.02
C VAL A 144 23.55 -10.77 6.48
N SER A 145 22.63 -10.62 7.43
CA SER A 145 22.93 -10.73 8.86
C SER A 145 23.40 -12.13 9.27
N GLU A 146 22.85 -13.16 8.68
CA GLU A 146 23.20 -14.58 8.93
C GLU A 146 24.48 -15.02 8.19
N SER A 147 24.87 -14.30 7.13
CA SER A 147 26.06 -14.61 6.33
C SER A 147 27.35 -14.16 7.03
N ASN A 148 28.46 -14.86 6.78
CA ASN A 148 29.79 -14.41 7.18
C ASN A 148 30.55 -13.66 6.05
N ASP A 149 29.89 -13.39 4.94
CA ASP A 149 30.49 -12.71 3.80
C ASP A 149 30.40 -11.19 3.91
N LEU A 150 31.51 -10.53 4.18
CA LEU A 150 31.63 -9.08 4.25
C LEU A 150 31.59 -8.37 2.88
N ALA A 151 31.60 -9.13 1.76
CA ALA A 151 31.47 -8.57 0.42
C ALA A 151 30.01 -8.45 -0.03
N THR A 152 29.04 -8.87 0.80
CA THR A 152 27.62 -8.83 0.50
C THR A 152 26.88 -7.81 1.39
N ALA A 153 26.08 -6.97 0.74
CA ALA A 153 25.23 -5.97 1.38
C ALA A 153 23.75 -6.25 1.04
N ALA A 154 22.84 -5.58 1.73
CA ALA A 154 21.41 -5.56 1.38
C ALA A 154 20.89 -4.13 1.18
N ILE A 155 19.81 -4.01 0.41
CA ILE A 155 18.97 -2.80 0.38
C ILE A 155 17.64 -3.15 1.02
N ALA A 156 17.31 -2.43 2.12
CA ALA A 156 16.06 -2.59 2.86
C ALA A 156 15.69 -1.30 3.60
N SER A 157 14.63 -1.36 4.42
CA SER A 157 14.23 -0.26 5.29
C SER A 157 15.24 -0.04 6.43
N ARG A 158 15.23 1.14 7.06
CA ARG A 158 16.01 1.40 8.28
C ARG A 158 15.63 0.43 9.40
N LEU A 159 14.34 0.12 9.53
CA LEU A 159 13.85 -0.83 10.53
C LEU A 159 14.46 -2.22 10.37
N ALA A 160 14.70 -2.68 9.14
CA ALA A 160 15.39 -3.94 8.89
C ALA A 160 16.85 -3.90 9.38
N ALA A 161 17.55 -2.77 9.20
CA ALA A 161 18.90 -2.61 9.74
C ALA A 161 18.92 -2.74 11.27
N ASP A 162 17.97 -2.09 11.95
CA ASP A 162 17.86 -2.12 13.42
C ASP A 162 17.53 -3.53 13.92
N ILE A 163 16.57 -4.24 13.29
CA ILE A 163 16.14 -5.59 13.68
C ILE A 163 17.26 -6.62 13.50
N TYR A 164 17.96 -6.55 12.37
CA TYR A 164 18.98 -7.56 12.02
C TYR A 164 20.41 -7.17 12.43
N GLY A 165 20.58 -6.05 13.14
CA GLY A 165 21.88 -5.59 13.63
C GLY A 165 22.87 -5.26 12.51
N LEU A 166 22.37 -4.70 11.39
CA LEU A 166 23.19 -4.32 10.25
C LEU A 166 23.57 -2.84 10.32
N LYS A 167 24.78 -2.54 9.87
CA LYS A 167 25.26 -1.17 9.74
C LYS A 167 24.82 -0.56 8.43
N ILE A 168 24.19 0.61 8.49
CA ILE A 168 23.87 1.40 7.31
C ILE A 168 25.15 2.03 6.78
N LEU A 169 25.57 1.61 5.59
CA LEU A 169 26.74 2.14 4.89
C LEU A 169 26.41 3.41 4.11
N LYS A 170 25.18 3.49 3.57
CA LYS A 170 24.68 4.65 2.85
C LYS A 170 23.17 4.74 2.97
N SER A 171 22.68 5.93 3.36
CA SER A 171 21.25 6.21 3.47
C SER A 171 20.66 6.71 2.16
N ASP A 172 19.33 6.47 1.99
CA ASP A 172 18.49 7.04 0.95
C ASP A 172 19.12 6.83 -0.45
N VAL A 173 19.30 5.54 -0.80
CA VAL A 173 20.00 5.10 -2.03
C VAL A 173 19.07 4.98 -3.24
N GLU A 174 17.77 5.24 -3.06
CA GLU A 174 16.80 5.33 -4.15
C GLU A 174 17.12 6.47 -5.12
N ASP A 175 16.83 6.24 -6.40
CA ASP A 175 17.11 7.21 -7.48
C ASP A 175 16.03 8.32 -7.56
N GLU A 176 14.78 8.03 -7.07
CA GLU A 176 13.63 8.93 -7.10
C GLU A 176 13.18 9.28 -5.68
N THR A 177 13.13 10.57 -5.38
CA THR A 177 12.82 11.07 -4.01
C THR A 177 11.34 11.02 -3.65
N HIS A 178 10.43 10.71 -4.60
CA HIS A 178 8.98 10.69 -4.40
C HIS A 178 8.41 9.28 -4.27
N ASN A 179 9.24 8.25 -4.01
CA ASN A 179 8.80 6.88 -3.83
C ASN A 179 7.93 6.74 -2.57
N THR A 180 6.64 6.58 -2.77
CA THR A 180 5.65 6.48 -1.69
C THR A 180 4.72 5.30 -1.93
N THR A 181 4.50 4.48 -0.91
CA THR A 181 3.53 3.39 -0.93
C THR A 181 2.28 3.80 -0.15
N ARG A 182 1.12 3.65 -0.77
CA ARG A 182 -0.17 3.77 -0.11
C ARG A 182 -0.58 2.42 0.44
N PHE A 183 -0.94 2.41 1.70
CA PHE A 183 -1.53 1.28 2.41
C PHE A 183 -2.99 1.58 2.70
N VAL A 184 -3.81 0.53 2.73
CA VAL A 184 -5.15 0.55 3.30
C VAL A 184 -5.15 -0.29 4.58
N ILE A 185 -5.93 0.13 5.55
CA ILE A 185 -6.12 -0.56 6.81
C ILE A 185 -7.45 -1.31 6.73
N LEU A 186 -7.37 -2.64 6.81
CA LEU A 186 -8.55 -3.49 6.75
C LEU A 186 -8.98 -3.88 8.16
N ALA A 187 -10.31 -3.87 8.39
CA ALA A 187 -10.96 -4.30 9.63
C ALA A 187 -12.11 -5.26 9.32
N LYS A 188 -12.52 -6.05 10.33
CA LYS A 188 -13.66 -6.97 10.24
C LYS A 188 -15.00 -6.23 10.18
N ASP A 189 -15.12 -5.17 10.95
CA ASP A 189 -16.31 -4.35 11.03
C ASP A 189 -16.07 -2.99 10.37
N PRO A 190 -17.06 -2.36 9.73
CA PRO A 190 -16.94 -1.04 9.17
C PRO A 190 -16.70 0.01 10.26
N ASP A 191 -15.88 1.00 9.97
CA ASP A 191 -15.63 2.17 10.82
C ASP A 191 -15.65 3.40 9.90
N ASP A 192 -16.86 3.75 9.48
CA ASP A 192 -17.06 4.82 8.51
C ASP A 192 -16.80 6.20 9.13
N ALA A 193 -16.18 7.08 8.36
CA ALA A 193 -15.95 8.47 8.75
C ALA A 193 -17.27 9.18 9.02
N GLU A 194 -17.31 10.01 10.07
CA GLU A 194 -18.47 10.85 10.38
C GLU A 194 -18.69 11.90 9.26
N PRO A 195 -19.92 12.01 8.70
CA PRO A 195 -20.24 13.02 7.68
C PRO A 195 -19.93 14.43 8.16
N GLY A 196 -19.29 15.23 7.31
CA GLY A 196 -18.96 16.63 7.62
C GLY A 196 -17.76 16.84 8.55
N ASN A 197 -17.06 15.77 8.96
CA ASN A 197 -15.90 15.83 9.82
C ASN A 197 -14.57 15.79 9.00
N GLY A 198 -14.43 16.71 8.04
CA GLY A 198 -13.22 16.84 7.22
C GLY A 198 -13.29 16.09 5.89
N PRO A 199 -12.18 16.05 5.14
CA PRO A 199 -12.10 15.34 3.87
C PRO A 199 -12.24 13.83 4.06
N VAL A 200 -13.01 13.18 3.20
CA VAL A 200 -13.32 11.75 3.25
C VAL A 200 -13.02 11.11 1.91
N MET A 201 -12.56 9.87 1.93
CA MET A 201 -12.41 8.98 0.79
C MET A 201 -13.47 7.88 0.86
N THR A 202 -14.08 7.57 -0.28
CA THR A 202 -14.92 6.38 -0.44
C THR A 202 -14.29 5.45 -1.47
N THR A 203 -14.03 4.21 -1.05
CA THR A 203 -13.50 3.14 -1.91
C THR A 203 -14.60 2.14 -2.19
N PHE A 204 -14.79 1.77 -3.44
CA PHE A 204 -15.81 0.82 -3.85
C PHE A 204 -15.40 -0.01 -5.06
N LEU A 205 -16.06 -1.16 -5.19
CA LEU A 205 -16.05 -1.99 -6.38
C LEU A 205 -17.36 -1.80 -7.14
N PHE A 206 -17.29 -1.79 -8.46
CA PHE A 206 -18.49 -1.84 -9.29
C PHE A 206 -18.28 -2.70 -10.51
N ARG A 207 -19.37 -3.33 -10.97
CA ARG A 207 -19.39 -4.20 -12.14
C ARG A 207 -20.33 -3.61 -13.17
N VAL A 208 -19.81 -3.33 -14.38
CA VAL A 208 -20.63 -2.87 -15.51
C VAL A 208 -21.04 -4.02 -16.40
N ARG A 209 -22.11 -3.83 -17.18
CA ARG A 209 -22.49 -4.74 -18.26
C ARG A 209 -21.45 -4.66 -19.38
N ASN A 210 -21.11 -5.80 -19.99
CA ASN A 210 -20.19 -5.81 -21.13
C ASN A 210 -20.92 -5.39 -22.42
N VAL A 211 -21.22 -4.10 -22.53
CA VAL A 211 -21.84 -3.48 -23.70
C VAL A 211 -21.09 -2.20 -24.09
N PRO A 212 -21.17 -1.78 -25.37
CA PRO A 212 -20.48 -0.58 -25.82
C PRO A 212 -20.80 0.65 -24.96
N ALA A 213 -19.75 1.40 -24.61
CA ALA A 213 -19.80 2.61 -23.78
C ALA A 213 -20.31 2.42 -22.34
N ALA A 214 -20.39 1.20 -21.80
CA ALA A 214 -20.87 0.95 -20.45
C ALA A 214 -20.06 1.69 -19.40
N LEU A 215 -18.72 1.58 -19.43
CA LEU A 215 -17.84 2.28 -18.50
C LEU A 215 -17.99 3.81 -18.61
N TYR A 216 -18.04 4.35 -19.82
CA TYR A 216 -18.23 5.81 -20.02
C TYR A 216 -19.52 6.30 -19.37
N LYS A 217 -20.64 5.59 -19.55
CA LYS A 217 -21.93 5.93 -18.95
C LYS A 217 -21.88 5.77 -17.42
N ALA A 218 -21.26 4.71 -16.92
CA ALA A 218 -21.11 4.47 -15.49
C ALA A 218 -20.31 5.60 -14.78
N LEU A 219 -19.30 6.17 -15.45
CA LEU A 219 -18.50 7.26 -14.89
C LEU A 219 -19.13 8.64 -15.08
N GLY A 220 -20.13 8.77 -15.94
CA GLY A 220 -20.78 10.06 -16.25
C GLY A 220 -21.32 10.79 -15.05
N GLY A 221 -21.96 10.09 -14.12
CA GLY A 221 -22.52 10.63 -12.90
C GLY A 221 -21.50 11.34 -12.00
N PHE A 222 -20.27 10.87 -11.94
CA PHE A 222 -19.20 11.53 -11.16
C PHE A 222 -18.82 12.87 -11.77
N ALA A 223 -18.68 12.92 -13.09
CA ALA A 223 -18.35 14.14 -13.81
C ALA A 223 -19.48 15.19 -13.72
N THR A 224 -20.75 14.79 -13.91
CA THR A 224 -21.90 15.70 -13.88
C THR A 224 -22.20 16.25 -12.49
N ASN A 225 -21.88 15.49 -11.44
CA ASN A 225 -22.07 15.89 -10.05
C ASN A 225 -20.81 16.46 -9.39
N GLY A 226 -19.71 16.66 -10.15
CA GLY A 226 -18.49 17.29 -9.63
C GLY A 226 -17.74 16.44 -8.59
N VAL A 227 -17.89 15.12 -8.61
CA VAL A 227 -17.19 14.20 -7.71
C VAL A 227 -15.85 13.79 -8.32
N ASN A 228 -14.76 14.06 -7.61
CA ASN A 228 -13.42 13.70 -8.05
C ASN A 228 -13.14 12.21 -7.84
N MET A 229 -12.72 11.51 -8.91
CA MET A 229 -12.28 10.13 -8.87
C MET A 229 -10.75 10.10 -8.89
N THR A 230 -10.13 9.68 -7.80
CA THR A 230 -8.67 9.68 -7.63
C THR A 230 -8.01 8.40 -8.08
N LYS A 231 -8.77 7.30 -8.20
CA LYS A 231 -8.28 6.00 -8.65
C LYS A 231 -9.36 5.25 -9.41
N LEU A 232 -8.96 4.58 -10.49
CA LEU A 232 -9.78 3.63 -11.24
C LEU A 232 -8.88 2.50 -11.75
N GLU A 233 -9.13 1.28 -11.29
CA GLU A 233 -8.43 0.08 -11.73
C GLU A 233 -9.42 -0.93 -12.29
N SER A 234 -9.06 -1.61 -13.37
CA SER A 234 -9.90 -2.63 -14.00
C SER A 234 -9.44 -4.03 -13.62
N TYR A 235 -10.41 -4.93 -13.46
CA TYR A 235 -10.19 -6.35 -13.23
C TYR A 235 -10.76 -7.17 -14.39
N GLN A 236 -10.00 -8.18 -14.81
CA GLN A 236 -10.50 -9.20 -15.71
C GLN A 236 -11.29 -10.23 -14.93
N GLU A 237 -12.44 -10.66 -15.44
CA GLU A 237 -13.15 -11.79 -14.89
C GLU A 237 -12.44 -13.11 -15.25
N GLU A 238 -12.51 -14.07 -14.34
CA GLU A 238 -11.92 -15.39 -14.55
C GLU A 238 -12.34 -15.99 -15.90
N GLY A 239 -11.32 -16.45 -16.65
CA GLY A 239 -11.50 -17.08 -17.96
C GLY A 239 -11.92 -16.15 -19.10
N THR A 240 -12.00 -14.84 -18.88
CA THR A 240 -12.31 -13.85 -19.92
C THR A 240 -11.23 -12.76 -20.01
N PHE A 241 -11.09 -12.15 -21.19
CA PHE A 241 -10.25 -10.95 -21.38
C PHE A 241 -11.05 -9.65 -21.25
N ASN A 242 -12.28 -9.72 -20.73
CA ASN A 242 -13.15 -8.58 -20.56
C ASN A 242 -12.99 -8.00 -19.15
N ALA A 243 -12.66 -6.72 -19.05
CA ALA A 243 -12.66 -5.99 -17.79
C ALA A 243 -14.06 -5.42 -17.56
N THR A 244 -14.83 -6.05 -16.69
CA THR A 244 -16.18 -5.59 -16.32
C THR A 244 -16.29 -5.18 -14.88
N MET A 245 -15.34 -5.57 -14.01
CA MET A 245 -15.24 -5.14 -12.63
C MET A 245 -14.17 -4.07 -12.46
N PHE A 246 -14.46 -3.08 -11.64
CA PHE A 246 -13.59 -1.93 -11.40
C PHE A 246 -13.49 -1.63 -9.91
N PHE A 247 -12.29 -1.24 -9.49
CA PHE A 247 -12.02 -0.66 -8.18
C PHE A 247 -11.89 0.86 -8.36
N ALA A 248 -12.56 1.62 -7.54
CA ALA A 248 -12.50 3.09 -7.60
C ALA A 248 -12.38 3.72 -6.22
N ASP A 249 -11.63 4.82 -6.17
CA ASP A 249 -11.58 5.75 -5.05
C ASP A 249 -12.15 7.09 -5.48
N ILE A 250 -13.05 7.65 -4.69
CA ILE A 250 -13.58 9.00 -4.88
C ILE A 250 -13.40 9.84 -3.62
N GLU A 251 -13.34 11.15 -3.81
CA GLU A 251 -13.42 12.13 -2.73
C GLU A 251 -14.86 12.38 -2.36
N GLY A 252 -15.17 12.33 -1.07
CA GLY A 252 -16.49 12.61 -0.51
C GLY A 252 -17.15 11.41 0.17
N HIS A 253 -18.13 11.70 0.98
CA HIS A 253 -18.91 10.73 1.75
C HIS A 253 -20.17 10.30 0.97
N PRO A 254 -20.62 9.03 1.02
CA PRO A 254 -21.83 8.57 0.30
C PRO A 254 -23.14 9.31 0.67
N VAL A 255 -23.21 9.95 1.83
CA VAL A 255 -24.37 10.77 2.22
C VAL A 255 -24.32 12.19 1.65
N ASP A 256 -23.17 12.65 1.14
CA ASP A 256 -23.06 13.94 0.48
C ASP A 256 -23.86 13.95 -0.81
N ARG A 257 -24.69 14.97 -1.01
CA ARG A 257 -25.62 14.99 -2.14
C ARG A 257 -24.97 14.75 -3.51
N PRO A 258 -23.80 15.34 -3.85
CA PRO A 258 -23.11 15.06 -5.11
C PRO A 258 -22.71 13.59 -5.26
N VAL A 259 -22.16 12.98 -4.20
CA VAL A 259 -21.71 11.57 -4.20
C VAL A 259 -22.91 10.65 -4.29
N GLN A 260 -23.97 10.93 -3.55
CA GLN A 260 -25.23 10.17 -3.61
C GLN A 260 -25.77 10.12 -5.04
N LEU A 261 -25.90 11.27 -5.72
CA LEU A 261 -26.37 11.34 -7.11
C LEU A 261 -25.45 10.59 -8.07
N ALA A 262 -24.12 10.71 -7.91
CA ALA A 262 -23.16 9.99 -8.74
C ALA A 262 -23.28 8.47 -8.57
N LEU A 263 -23.44 7.97 -7.33
CA LEU A 263 -23.65 6.55 -7.06
C LEU A 263 -25.02 6.05 -7.53
N GLU A 264 -26.08 6.87 -7.45
CA GLU A 264 -27.38 6.57 -8.03
C GLU A 264 -27.27 6.39 -9.54
N GLU A 265 -26.63 7.32 -10.28
CA GLU A 265 -26.40 7.20 -11.72
C GLU A 265 -25.54 5.95 -12.05
N LEU A 266 -24.47 5.69 -11.29
CA LEU A 266 -23.65 4.49 -11.45
C LEU A 266 -24.49 3.23 -11.37
N SER A 267 -25.47 3.18 -10.46
CA SER A 267 -26.33 2.01 -10.25
C SER A 267 -27.15 1.60 -11.48
N PHE A 268 -27.55 2.54 -12.34
CA PHE A 268 -28.28 2.24 -13.58
C PHE A 268 -27.44 1.48 -14.61
N PHE A 269 -26.13 1.70 -14.61
CA PHE A 269 -25.20 1.11 -15.56
C PHE A 269 -24.38 -0.06 -15.00
N SER A 270 -24.53 -0.31 -13.70
CA SER A 270 -23.82 -1.37 -12.98
C SER A 270 -24.75 -2.52 -12.64
N THR A 271 -24.18 -3.74 -12.59
CA THR A 271 -24.87 -4.93 -12.08
C THR A 271 -24.59 -5.18 -10.61
N GLN A 272 -23.53 -4.55 -10.09
CA GLN A 272 -23.11 -4.64 -8.70
C GLN A 272 -22.32 -3.37 -8.31
N ILE A 273 -22.55 -2.87 -7.09
CA ILE A 273 -21.73 -1.86 -6.43
C ILE A 273 -21.51 -2.35 -5.00
N THR A 274 -20.27 -2.37 -4.54
CA THR A 274 -19.89 -2.78 -3.18
C THR A 274 -18.97 -1.73 -2.60
N ILE A 275 -19.43 -0.97 -1.60
CA ILE A 275 -18.57 -0.03 -0.86
C ILE A 275 -17.65 -0.86 0.04
N LEU A 276 -16.35 -0.68 -0.13
CA LEU A 276 -15.33 -1.34 0.69
C LEU A 276 -15.00 -0.53 1.95
N GLY A 277 -15.24 0.78 1.92
CA GLY A 277 -15.05 1.64 3.09
C GLY A 277 -15.20 3.11 2.76
N THR A 278 -15.54 3.89 3.79
CA THR A 278 -15.64 5.34 3.79
C THR A 278 -14.81 5.85 4.96
N TYR A 279 -13.67 6.47 4.70
CA TYR A 279 -12.67 6.74 5.73
C TYR A 279 -12.07 8.14 5.59
N PRO A 280 -11.49 8.73 6.67
CA PRO A 280 -10.84 10.02 6.60
C PRO A 280 -9.72 10.03 5.57
N ALA A 281 -9.70 11.04 4.70
CA ALA A 281 -8.61 11.21 3.74
C ALA A 281 -7.31 11.53 4.47
N SER A 282 -6.22 10.85 4.10
CA SER A 282 -4.90 11.12 4.67
C SER A 282 -4.45 12.57 4.36
N PRO A 283 -3.86 13.29 5.34
CA PRO A 283 -3.27 14.60 5.11
C PRO A 283 -2.26 14.65 3.96
N PHE A 284 -1.56 13.53 3.71
CA PHE A 284 -0.64 13.39 2.57
C PHE A 284 -1.27 13.74 1.22
N ARG A 285 -2.57 13.46 1.02
CA ARG A 285 -3.27 13.79 -0.25
C ARG A 285 -3.24 15.27 -0.55
N LYS A 286 -3.44 16.11 0.48
CA LYS A 286 -3.39 17.57 0.34
C LYS A 286 -1.97 18.04 0.03
N GLU A 287 -0.98 17.55 0.77
CA GLU A 287 0.43 17.87 0.55
C GLU A 287 0.89 17.47 -0.86
N ALA A 288 0.51 16.29 -1.34
CA ALA A 288 0.83 15.81 -2.68
C ALA A 288 0.16 16.66 -3.78
N ALA A 289 -1.09 17.10 -3.57
CA ALA A 289 -1.79 17.97 -4.51
C ALA A 289 -1.15 19.37 -4.58
N GLU A 290 -0.75 19.94 -3.45
CA GLU A 290 -0.04 21.22 -3.38
C GLU A 290 1.33 21.16 -4.08
N LEU A 291 2.09 20.07 -3.89
CA LEU A 291 3.35 19.83 -4.60
C LEU A 291 3.14 19.70 -6.10
N ALA A 292 2.10 19.00 -6.54
CA ALA A 292 1.76 18.87 -7.95
C ALA A 292 1.40 20.23 -8.58
N ALA A 293 0.60 21.04 -7.88
CA ALA A 293 0.17 22.36 -8.33
C ALA A 293 1.34 23.36 -8.42
N SER A 294 2.38 23.22 -7.57
CA SER A 294 3.56 24.07 -7.60
C SER A 294 4.52 23.81 -8.78
N GLY A 295 4.20 22.84 -9.66
CA GLY A 295 5.04 22.46 -10.80
C GLY A 295 6.36 21.76 -10.41
N GLN A 296 6.52 21.36 -9.16
CA GLN A 296 7.72 20.66 -8.68
C GLN A 296 7.75 19.18 -9.07
N ILE A 297 6.65 18.65 -9.65
CA ILE A 297 6.65 17.33 -10.28
C ILE A 297 7.04 17.51 -11.75
N PRO A 298 8.26 17.12 -12.16
CA PRO A 298 8.68 17.27 -13.54
C PRO A 298 7.81 16.40 -14.45
N LEU A 299 7.12 17.02 -15.40
CA LEU A 299 6.52 16.31 -16.52
C LEU A 299 7.64 15.63 -17.30
N LYS A 300 7.79 14.33 -17.16
CA LYS A 300 8.73 13.52 -17.92
C LYS A 300 8.27 13.55 -19.39
N ARG A 301 8.90 14.35 -20.24
CA ARG A 301 8.71 14.26 -21.69
C ARG A 301 9.32 12.92 -22.14
N MET A 302 8.50 12.08 -22.74
CA MET A 302 9.00 10.91 -23.46
C MET A 302 9.89 11.42 -24.59
N SER A 303 11.20 11.13 -24.52
CA SER A 303 12.16 11.32 -25.59
C SER A 303 12.20 10.08 -26.48
#